data_a54033b1e8403e2b7ce97d34cfe74b8b
#
_entry.id   a54033b1e8403e2b7ce97d34cfe74b8b
#
_cell.length_a   1.000
_cell.length_b   1.000
_cell.length_c   1.000
_cell.angle_alpha   90.00
_cell.angle_beta   90.00
_cell.angle_gamma   90.00
#
_symmetry.space_group_name_H-M   'P 1'
#
loop_
_entity.id
_entity.type
_entity.pdbx_description
1 polymer ?
#
loop_
_entity_poly.entity_id
_entity_poly.type
_entity_poly.pdbx_seq_one_letter_code
_entity_poly.pdbx_strand_id
1 'polypeptide(L)'
;MNESNGVLRDARKLGIPKMLILGLQHMFAMFGATILVPILVNSYFVDACGEGPSRGLTVSVTLFCAGFGTLLFHLCAKFKVPAFLGSSFAFLGGFATVANLDTGIFADMTMGEKLPYACGGIVVAGLLYLVLALIIKLVGVKKVMRFLPPAVTGPIIICIGLSLAPSAVSNASTNWLLALIALGVIVIFNIWGKGMFKIIPILMGVVISYIAALIMHFAGMTNADGSAILNFSQAATDAVVGLPPFQLCKFDLTAILVMAPIAIATMMEHIGDMSAISATVGSNFIEDPGLHRTLIGDGLATSLSALFGGPANTTYGENTGVLELSKVYDPRVIRLAAVFAVILSFFPKIADLISTLPSAIIGGVSFMLYGMISAIGVRNVVENHVDLTKSRNLIIAAVILVCGLGFSGGLTFTIGGTSITLTALAIAAIAGVLLNAILPGKDYEFGKDPQADKNRGLDMNFMDNK
;
A
#
# COMPACT_ATOMS: atom_id res chain seq x y z
N MET A 1 -2.44 33.97 10.23
CA MET A 1 -1.56 32.94 9.66
C MET A 1 -1.35 33.27 8.20
N ASN A 2 -0.18 33.73 7.87
CA ASN A 2 0.18 34.26 6.55
C ASN A 2 0.12 33.15 5.49
N GLU A 3 -0.60 33.41 4.38
CA GLU A 3 -0.56 32.64 3.14
C GLU A 3 0.79 32.89 2.41
N SER A 4 1.91 32.83 3.15
CA SER A 4 3.23 32.99 2.59
C SER A 4 3.64 31.69 1.90
N ASN A 5 3.97 31.78 0.63
CA ASN A 5 4.48 30.74 -0.28
C ASN A 5 3.47 29.92 -1.11
N GLY A 6 2.27 30.41 -1.39
CA GLY A 6 1.36 29.75 -2.32
C GLY A 6 0.69 28.46 -1.79
N VAL A 7 0.77 28.19 -0.48
CA VAL A 7 0.13 27.04 0.18
C VAL A 7 -1.33 27.35 0.49
N LEU A 8 -2.24 26.47 0.06
CA LEU A 8 -3.67 26.59 0.32
C LEU A 8 -4.15 25.53 1.31
N ARG A 9 -4.68 25.97 2.45
CA ARG A 9 -5.22 25.10 3.52
C ARG A 9 -6.76 25.07 3.56
N ASP A 10 -7.44 25.92 2.79
CA ASP A 10 -8.90 25.90 2.61
C ASP A 10 -9.24 25.89 1.10
N ALA A 11 -9.52 24.71 0.60
CA ALA A 11 -9.81 24.50 -0.83
C ALA A 11 -11.10 25.19 -1.32
N ARG A 12 -12.03 25.58 -0.41
CA ARG A 12 -13.23 26.33 -0.78
C ARG A 12 -12.91 27.65 -1.48
N LYS A 13 -11.75 28.25 -1.18
CA LYS A 13 -11.28 29.46 -1.83
C LYS A 13 -10.98 29.28 -3.33
N LEU A 14 -10.80 28.04 -3.79
CA LEU A 14 -10.58 27.72 -5.20
C LEU A 14 -11.85 27.68 -6.03
N GLY A 15 -13.02 27.59 -5.38
CA GLY A 15 -14.29 27.30 -6.02
C GLY A 15 -14.48 25.81 -6.38
N ILE A 16 -15.75 25.43 -6.59
CA ILE A 16 -16.14 24.03 -6.81
C ILE A 16 -15.42 23.39 -8.01
N PRO A 17 -15.32 24.02 -9.20
CA PRO A 17 -14.71 23.36 -10.36
C PRO A 17 -13.24 22.97 -10.13
N LYS A 18 -12.44 23.84 -9.51
CA LYS A 18 -11.03 23.53 -9.21
C LYS A 18 -10.88 22.46 -8.14
N MET A 19 -11.77 22.46 -7.13
CA MET A 19 -11.79 21.40 -6.11
C MET A 19 -12.10 20.04 -6.73
N LEU A 20 -13.07 19.95 -7.67
CA LEU A 20 -13.39 18.71 -8.36
C LEU A 20 -12.21 18.21 -9.20
N ILE A 21 -11.54 19.09 -9.93
CA ILE A 21 -10.34 18.74 -10.71
C ILE A 21 -9.24 18.19 -9.80
N LEU A 22 -8.98 18.85 -8.66
CA LEU A 22 -7.98 18.37 -7.69
C LEU A 22 -8.38 17.03 -7.08
N GLY A 23 -9.65 16.84 -6.72
CA GLY A 23 -10.16 15.55 -6.26
C GLY A 23 -9.97 14.46 -7.29
N LEU A 24 -10.24 14.75 -8.56
CA LEU A 24 -10.01 13.82 -9.67
C LEU A 24 -8.52 13.51 -9.85
N GLN A 25 -7.62 14.50 -9.69
CA GLN A 25 -6.18 14.27 -9.72
C GLN A 25 -5.72 13.30 -8.64
N HIS A 26 -6.19 13.48 -7.41
CA HIS A 26 -5.87 12.57 -6.30
C HIS A 26 -6.45 11.17 -6.53
N MET A 27 -7.64 11.06 -7.11
CA MET A 27 -8.23 9.79 -7.47
C MET A 27 -7.38 9.07 -8.53
N PHE A 28 -6.96 9.75 -9.59
CA PHE A 28 -6.09 9.15 -10.61
C PHE A 28 -4.68 8.83 -10.12
N ALA A 29 -4.15 9.58 -9.16
CA ALA A 29 -2.83 9.30 -8.59
C ALA A 29 -2.80 7.94 -7.86
N MET A 30 -3.87 7.61 -7.10
CA MET A 30 -3.98 6.35 -6.39
C MET A 30 -4.46 5.19 -7.26
N PHE A 31 -5.15 5.49 -8.36
CA PHE A 31 -5.87 4.52 -9.16
C PHE A 31 -4.97 3.38 -9.65
N GLY A 32 -3.82 3.73 -10.25
CA GLY A 32 -2.89 2.76 -10.81
C GLY A 32 -2.38 1.74 -9.79
N ALA A 33 -1.97 2.21 -8.61
CA ALA A 33 -1.50 1.34 -7.54
C ALA A 33 -2.65 0.48 -6.96
N THR A 34 -3.82 1.09 -6.75
CA THR A 34 -4.96 0.42 -6.13
C THR A 34 -5.49 -0.74 -6.96
N ILE A 35 -5.54 -0.61 -8.28
CA ILE A 35 -6.07 -1.67 -9.17
C ILE A 35 -5.12 -2.85 -9.36
N LEU A 36 -3.82 -2.66 -9.12
CA LEU A 36 -2.84 -3.74 -9.31
C LEU A 36 -2.95 -4.82 -8.23
N VAL A 37 -3.26 -4.45 -6.98
CA VAL A 37 -3.32 -5.43 -5.89
C VAL A 37 -4.33 -6.54 -6.14
N PRO A 38 -5.62 -6.29 -6.49
CA PRO A 38 -6.56 -7.37 -6.76
C PRO A 38 -6.12 -8.25 -7.92
N ILE A 39 -5.51 -7.70 -8.96
CA ILE A 39 -5.01 -8.47 -10.11
C ILE A 39 -3.88 -9.42 -9.67
N LEU A 40 -2.90 -8.88 -8.92
CA LEU A 40 -1.78 -9.66 -8.41
C LEU A 40 -2.23 -10.73 -7.41
N VAL A 41 -3.15 -10.40 -6.51
CA VAL A 41 -3.71 -11.38 -5.56
C VAL A 41 -4.40 -12.52 -6.31
N ASN A 42 -5.27 -12.21 -7.26
CA ASN A 42 -5.99 -13.24 -8.00
C ASN A 42 -5.05 -14.20 -8.74
N SER A 43 -3.88 -13.72 -9.21
CA SER A 43 -2.90 -14.58 -9.87
C SER A 43 -2.31 -15.66 -8.97
N TYR A 44 -2.29 -15.46 -7.65
CA TYR A 44 -1.85 -16.48 -6.69
C TYR A 44 -2.90 -17.58 -6.43
N PHE A 45 -4.16 -17.33 -6.76
CA PHE A 45 -5.28 -18.23 -6.49
C PHE A 45 -5.79 -18.95 -7.75
N VAL A 46 -5.00 -18.97 -8.81
CA VAL A 46 -5.26 -19.75 -10.02
C VAL A 46 -4.69 -21.15 -9.83
N ASP A 47 -5.51 -22.17 -10.09
CA ASP A 47 -5.10 -23.58 -10.00
C ASP A 47 -4.24 -24.02 -11.21
N ALA A 48 -3.76 -25.27 -11.16
CA ALA A 48 -2.96 -25.86 -12.23
C ALA A 48 -3.72 -26.01 -13.57
N CYS A 49 -5.06 -25.97 -13.54
CA CYS A 49 -5.91 -26.01 -14.73
C CYS A 49 -6.16 -24.60 -15.30
N GLY A 50 -5.65 -23.55 -14.65
CA GLY A 50 -5.88 -22.17 -15.04
C GLY A 50 -7.21 -21.61 -14.53
N GLU A 51 -7.91 -22.31 -13.66
CA GLU A 51 -9.13 -21.83 -13.03
C GLU A 51 -8.80 -20.95 -11.83
N GLY A 52 -9.25 -19.72 -11.88
CA GLY A 52 -9.13 -18.75 -10.79
C GLY A 52 -10.27 -18.87 -9.78
N PRO A 53 -10.25 -18.02 -8.74
CA PRO A 53 -11.31 -18.02 -7.74
C PRO A 53 -12.65 -17.65 -8.40
N SER A 54 -13.70 -18.41 -8.08
CA SER A 54 -15.07 -18.16 -8.57
C SER A 54 -15.56 -16.73 -8.21
N ARG A 55 -15.03 -16.18 -7.12
CA ARG A 55 -15.17 -14.79 -6.69
C ARG A 55 -13.82 -14.33 -6.14
N GLY A 56 -12.99 -13.73 -7.00
CA GLY A 56 -11.72 -13.12 -6.61
C GLY A 56 -11.86 -11.75 -5.96
N LEU A 57 -10.74 -11.16 -5.58
CA LEU A 57 -10.69 -9.74 -5.28
C LEU A 57 -10.98 -8.97 -6.57
N THR A 58 -12.04 -8.17 -6.58
CA THR A 58 -12.40 -7.38 -7.76
C THR A 58 -11.91 -5.96 -7.65
N VAL A 59 -11.60 -5.36 -8.79
CA VAL A 59 -11.24 -3.93 -8.86
C VAL A 59 -12.36 -3.05 -8.31
N SER A 60 -13.63 -3.39 -8.58
CA SER A 60 -14.80 -2.66 -8.09
C SER A 60 -14.86 -2.67 -6.56
N VAL A 61 -14.75 -3.83 -5.90
CA VAL A 61 -14.73 -3.92 -4.42
C VAL A 61 -13.52 -3.18 -3.86
N THR A 62 -12.35 -3.31 -4.50
CA THR A 62 -11.12 -2.63 -4.07
C THR A 62 -11.26 -1.12 -4.11
N LEU A 63 -11.80 -0.55 -5.19
CA LEU A 63 -12.05 0.89 -5.32
C LEU A 63 -13.08 1.39 -4.30
N PHE A 64 -14.16 0.61 -4.09
CA PHE A 64 -15.15 0.93 -3.06
C PHE A 64 -14.50 0.99 -1.68
N CYS A 65 -13.73 -0.04 -1.32
CA CYS A 65 -13.08 -0.15 -0.02
C CYS A 65 -12.00 0.93 0.17
N ALA A 66 -11.24 1.29 -0.87
CA ALA A 66 -10.28 2.38 -0.81
C ALA A 66 -10.97 3.74 -0.56
N GLY A 67 -12.02 4.04 -1.30
CA GLY A 67 -12.79 5.28 -1.12
C GLY A 67 -13.52 5.32 0.22
N PHE A 68 -14.27 4.28 0.57
CA PHE A 68 -14.98 4.19 1.85
C PHE A 68 -14.01 4.19 3.04
N GLY A 69 -12.92 3.41 2.95
CA GLY A 69 -11.87 3.36 3.96
C GLY A 69 -11.21 4.72 4.18
N THR A 70 -10.95 5.48 3.10
CA THR A 70 -10.45 6.86 3.19
C THR A 70 -11.42 7.78 3.93
N LEU A 71 -12.73 7.71 3.62
CA LEU A 71 -13.74 8.51 4.33
C LEU A 71 -13.81 8.15 5.82
N LEU A 72 -13.75 6.87 6.15
CA LEU A 72 -13.72 6.37 7.53
C LEU A 72 -12.45 6.82 8.26
N PHE A 73 -11.30 6.74 7.60
CA PHE A 73 -10.03 7.26 8.14
C PHE A 73 -10.14 8.74 8.47
N HIS A 74 -10.67 9.56 7.56
CA HIS A 74 -10.86 11.00 7.82
C HIS A 74 -11.77 11.27 9.01
N LEU A 75 -12.83 10.47 9.19
CA LEU A 75 -13.72 10.56 10.36
C LEU A 75 -12.93 10.28 11.66
N CYS A 76 -12.16 9.20 11.71
CA CYS A 76 -11.34 8.83 12.85
C CYS A 76 -10.25 9.89 13.14
N ALA A 77 -9.63 10.42 12.08
CA ALA A 77 -8.59 11.45 12.13
C ALA A 77 -9.15 12.88 12.29
N LYS A 78 -10.42 13.04 12.69
CA LYS A 78 -11.09 14.34 12.89
C LYS A 78 -11.03 15.26 11.67
N PHE A 79 -11.01 14.71 10.46
CA PHE A 79 -10.92 15.44 9.19
C PHE A 79 -9.68 16.34 9.05
N LYS A 80 -8.59 16.07 9.79
CA LYS A 80 -7.39 16.91 9.81
C LYS A 80 -6.32 16.45 8.84
N VAL A 81 -6.18 15.13 8.63
CA VAL A 81 -5.09 14.54 7.86
C VAL A 81 -5.47 14.39 6.40
N PRO A 82 -4.73 14.99 5.45
CA PRO A 82 -5.00 14.86 4.02
C PRO A 82 -4.35 13.58 3.43
N ALA A 83 -4.65 12.41 3.98
CA ALA A 83 -4.19 11.12 3.49
C ALA A 83 -5.29 10.40 2.73
N PHE A 84 -4.92 9.71 1.65
CA PHE A 84 -5.75 8.76 0.91
C PHE A 84 -5.31 7.34 1.27
N LEU A 85 -6.28 6.44 1.45
CA LEU A 85 -6.03 5.03 1.69
C LEU A 85 -6.33 4.22 0.42
N GLY A 86 -5.38 3.38 0.03
CA GLY A 86 -5.57 2.44 -1.06
C GLY A 86 -5.14 1.03 -0.68
N SER A 87 -5.09 0.12 -1.63
CA SER A 87 -4.78 -1.28 -1.38
C SER A 87 -3.31 -1.50 -1.00
N SER A 88 -3.06 -2.27 0.07
CA SER A 88 -1.71 -2.56 0.58
C SER A 88 -1.01 -3.66 -0.20
N PHE A 89 0.21 -3.39 -0.65
CA PHE A 89 1.09 -4.37 -1.27
C PHE A 89 1.78 -5.30 -0.25
N ALA A 90 1.89 -4.90 1.00
CA ALA A 90 2.60 -5.66 2.03
C ALA A 90 1.99 -7.05 2.29
N PHE A 91 0.69 -7.23 2.05
CA PHE A 91 -0.01 -8.48 2.25
C PHE A 91 0.11 -9.47 1.08
N LEU A 92 0.72 -9.09 -0.07
CA LEU A 92 0.83 -9.98 -1.23
C LEU A 92 1.55 -11.30 -0.91
N GLY A 93 2.65 -11.24 -0.14
CA GLY A 93 3.33 -12.45 0.32
C GLY A 93 2.47 -13.35 1.22
N GLY A 94 1.62 -12.74 2.05
CA GLY A 94 0.63 -13.46 2.87
C GLY A 94 -0.43 -14.15 2.02
N PHE A 95 -0.98 -13.47 1.01
CA PHE A 95 -1.92 -14.07 0.06
C PHE A 95 -1.29 -15.27 -0.67
N ALA A 96 -0.05 -15.12 -1.18
CA ALA A 96 0.67 -16.21 -1.82
C ALA A 96 0.88 -17.40 -0.86
N THR A 97 1.19 -17.14 0.42
CA THR A 97 1.35 -18.19 1.43
C THR A 97 0.02 -18.91 1.70
N VAL A 98 -1.10 -18.17 1.86
CA VAL A 98 -2.41 -18.78 2.11
C VAL A 98 -2.89 -19.58 0.91
N ALA A 99 -2.65 -19.13 -0.33
CA ALA A 99 -2.98 -19.88 -1.54
C ALA A 99 -2.31 -21.26 -1.57
N ASN A 100 -1.08 -21.37 -1.05
CA ASN A 100 -0.29 -22.60 -1.02
C ASN A 100 -0.45 -23.43 0.26
N LEU A 101 -1.40 -23.10 1.17
CA LEU A 101 -1.69 -23.94 2.33
C LEU A 101 -2.30 -25.26 1.86
N ASP A 102 -1.75 -26.39 2.37
CA ASP A 102 -2.12 -27.76 2.01
C ASP A 102 -2.42 -28.63 3.24
N THR A 103 -2.58 -27.99 4.41
CA THR A 103 -2.79 -28.70 5.68
C THR A 103 -4.12 -28.31 6.34
N GLY A 104 -4.64 -29.18 7.19
CA GLY A 104 -5.89 -28.95 7.91
C GLY A 104 -7.08 -28.81 6.95
N ILE A 105 -7.90 -27.79 7.13
CA ILE A 105 -9.08 -27.55 6.27
C ILE A 105 -8.72 -27.16 4.83
N PHE A 106 -7.46 -26.77 4.59
CA PHE A 106 -6.99 -26.29 3.27
C PHE A 106 -6.53 -27.43 2.35
N ALA A 107 -6.36 -28.66 2.87
CA ALA A 107 -5.83 -29.80 2.11
C ALA A 107 -6.68 -30.14 0.88
N ASP A 108 -8.01 -30.10 1.04
CA ASP A 108 -8.98 -30.48 0.00
C ASP A 108 -9.58 -29.22 -0.72
N MET A 109 -9.15 -28.00 -0.37
CA MET A 109 -9.66 -26.77 -0.97
C MET A 109 -8.93 -26.44 -2.26
N THR A 110 -9.66 -25.98 -3.27
CA THR A 110 -9.07 -25.29 -4.42
C THR A 110 -8.41 -23.99 -3.99
N MET A 111 -7.44 -23.49 -4.77
CA MET A 111 -6.76 -22.21 -4.43
C MET A 111 -7.78 -21.08 -4.25
N GLY A 112 -8.79 -20.99 -5.14
CA GLY A 112 -9.80 -19.94 -5.08
C GLY A 112 -10.67 -19.96 -3.82
N GLU A 113 -10.92 -21.15 -3.23
CA GLU A 113 -11.71 -21.29 -2.00
C GLU A 113 -10.96 -20.81 -0.76
N LYS A 114 -9.62 -20.68 -0.82
CA LYS A 114 -8.77 -20.21 0.28
C LYS A 114 -8.77 -18.69 0.42
N LEU A 115 -9.10 -17.95 -0.65
CA LEU A 115 -9.07 -16.48 -0.67
C LEU A 115 -9.90 -15.81 0.43
N PRO A 116 -11.15 -16.22 0.74
CA PRO A 116 -11.92 -15.65 1.85
C PRO A 116 -11.25 -15.82 3.22
N TYR A 117 -10.46 -16.88 3.41
CA TYR A 117 -9.72 -17.10 4.67
C TYR A 117 -8.52 -16.15 4.79
N ALA A 118 -7.84 -15.87 3.68
CA ALA A 118 -6.82 -14.83 3.65
C ALA A 118 -7.40 -13.45 4.05
N CYS A 119 -8.57 -13.11 3.52
CA CYS A 119 -9.30 -11.92 3.92
C CYS A 119 -9.65 -11.92 5.42
N GLY A 120 -10.09 -13.05 5.98
CA GLY A 120 -10.32 -13.20 7.43
C GLY A 120 -9.09 -12.93 8.28
N GLY A 121 -7.93 -13.37 7.82
CA GLY A 121 -6.65 -13.06 8.46
C GLY A 121 -6.32 -11.56 8.43
N ILE A 122 -6.65 -10.86 7.34
CA ILE A 122 -6.48 -9.40 7.22
C ILE A 122 -7.44 -8.65 8.16
N VAL A 123 -8.66 -9.14 8.39
CA VAL A 123 -9.57 -8.54 9.38
C VAL A 123 -8.89 -8.49 10.74
N VAL A 124 -8.26 -9.60 11.16
CA VAL A 124 -7.53 -9.67 12.43
C VAL A 124 -6.30 -8.78 12.41
N ALA A 125 -5.57 -8.72 11.29
CA ALA A 125 -4.44 -7.80 11.10
C ALA A 125 -4.86 -6.33 11.34
N GLY A 126 -5.99 -5.88 10.78
CA GLY A 126 -6.52 -4.54 11.02
C GLY A 126 -6.94 -4.30 12.47
N LEU A 127 -7.44 -5.31 13.19
CA LEU A 127 -7.74 -5.21 14.62
C LEU A 127 -6.47 -5.01 15.47
N LEU A 128 -5.31 -5.53 15.06
CA LEU A 128 -4.04 -5.27 15.75
C LEU A 128 -3.64 -3.79 15.73
N TYR A 129 -4.05 -3.02 14.71
CA TYR A 129 -3.86 -1.56 14.70
C TYR A 129 -4.60 -0.89 15.86
N LEU A 130 -5.81 -1.38 16.19
CA LEU A 130 -6.59 -0.87 17.32
C LEU A 130 -5.88 -1.15 18.65
N VAL A 131 -5.24 -2.33 18.76
CA VAL A 131 -4.44 -2.68 19.94
C VAL A 131 -3.25 -1.72 20.07
N LEU A 132 -2.49 -1.48 18.99
CA LEU A 132 -1.39 -0.52 19.04
C LEU A 132 -1.87 0.90 19.31
N ALA A 133 -2.98 1.32 18.72
CA ALA A 133 -3.60 2.62 19.00
C ALA A 133 -3.99 2.79 20.47
N LEU A 134 -4.52 1.74 21.10
CA LEU A 134 -4.83 1.72 22.51
C LEU A 134 -3.56 1.84 23.36
N ILE A 135 -2.51 1.09 23.04
CA ILE A 135 -1.21 1.18 23.71
C ILE A 135 -0.67 2.61 23.60
N ILE A 136 -0.67 3.21 22.41
CA ILE A 136 -0.21 4.60 22.21
C ILE A 136 -1.03 5.57 23.04
N LYS A 137 -2.35 5.39 23.11
CA LYS A 137 -3.24 6.25 23.91
C LYS A 137 -2.97 6.16 25.42
N LEU A 138 -2.63 4.97 25.93
CA LEU A 138 -2.39 4.72 27.35
C LEU A 138 -0.96 5.08 27.79
N VAL A 139 0.01 4.70 26.97
CA VAL A 139 1.45 4.79 27.33
C VAL A 139 2.11 6.06 26.78
N GLY A 140 1.52 6.65 25.75
CA GLY A 140 2.02 7.83 25.05
C GLY A 140 2.87 7.48 23.82
N VAL A 141 2.78 8.34 22.79
CA VAL A 141 3.47 8.13 21.50
C VAL A 141 4.99 8.06 21.65
N LYS A 142 5.59 8.91 22.49
CA LYS A 142 7.06 8.97 22.68
C LYS A 142 7.65 7.64 23.15
N LYS A 143 6.95 6.93 24.07
CA LYS A 143 7.42 5.65 24.56
C LYS A 143 7.31 4.55 23.51
N VAL A 144 6.22 4.53 22.74
CA VAL A 144 6.02 3.54 21.68
C VAL A 144 7.02 3.76 20.53
N MET A 145 7.24 5.00 20.10
CA MET A 145 8.22 5.35 19.06
C MET A 145 9.66 4.98 19.42
N ARG A 146 9.96 4.82 20.71
CA ARG A 146 11.27 4.29 21.15
C ARG A 146 11.48 2.82 20.72
N PHE A 147 10.41 2.05 20.58
CA PHE A 147 10.46 0.66 20.08
C PHE A 147 10.40 0.57 18.57
N LEU A 148 9.90 1.60 17.90
CA LEU A 148 9.69 1.69 16.47
C LEU A 148 10.48 2.88 15.86
N PRO A 149 11.81 2.97 16.08
CA PRO A 149 12.62 4.07 15.55
C PRO A 149 12.81 3.91 14.02
N PRO A 150 13.21 4.97 13.33
CA PRO A 150 13.51 4.94 11.89
C PRO A 150 14.57 3.90 11.48
N ALA A 151 15.47 3.52 12.39
CA ALA A 151 16.44 2.44 12.17
C ALA A 151 15.77 1.05 12.03
N VAL A 152 14.51 0.91 12.48
CA VAL A 152 13.67 -0.29 12.33
C VAL A 152 12.68 -0.09 11.18
N THR A 153 11.91 1.02 11.19
CA THR A 153 10.84 1.24 10.22
C THR A 153 11.36 1.41 8.79
N GLY A 154 12.47 2.12 8.60
CA GLY A 154 13.05 2.34 7.28
C GLY A 154 13.43 1.02 6.57
N PRO A 155 14.26 0.16 7.15
CA PRO A 155 14.61 -1.13 6.56
C PRO A 155 13.40 -2.05 6.31
N ILE A 156 12.35 -2.00 7.13
CA ILE A 156 11.12 -2.77 6.91
C ILE A 156 10.38 -2.26 5.66
N ILE A 157 10.24 -0.94 5.48
CA ILE A 157 9.63 -0.35 4.29
C ILE A 157 10.45 -0.71 3.04
N ILE A 158 11.78 -0.72 3.13
CA ILE A 158 12.66 -1.21 2.04
C ILE A 158 12.29 -2.65 1.68
N CYS A 159 12.14 -3.53 2.68
CA CYS A 159 11.77 -4.92 2.45
C CYS A 159 10.39 -5.08 1.79
N ILE A 160 9.39 -4.24 2.13
CA ILE A 160 8.05 -4.30 1.50
C ILE A 160 8.18 -4.22 -0.02
N GLY A 161 8.90 -3.22 -0.53
CA GLY A 161 9.07 -3.08 -1.98
C GLY A 161 9.96 -4.16 -2.61
N LEU A 162 11.15 -4.42 -2.03
CA LEU A 162 12.13 -5.33 -2.63
C LEU A 162 11.68 -6.79 -2.59
N SER A 163 10.92 -7.24 -1.58
CA SER A 163 10.41 -8.60 -1.52
C SER A 163 9.45 -8.93 -2.67
N LEU A 164 8.85 -7.92 -3.28
CA LEU A 164 7.93 -8.06 -4.41
C LEU A 164 8.63 -7.99 -5.78
N ALA A 165 9.91 -7.62 -5.82
CA ALA A 165 10.65 -7.47 -7.08
C ALA A 165 10.64 -8.74 -7.97
N PRO A 166 10.74 -9.97 -7.44
CA PRO A 166 10.64 -11.18 -8.25
C PRO A 166 9.32 -11.30 -9.02
N SER A 167 8.20 -10.88 -8.43
CA SER A 167 6.90 -10.90 -9.11
C SER A 167 6.82 -9.89 -10.26
N ALA A 168 7.44 -8.71 -10.10
CA ALA A 168 7.54 -7.73 -11.18
C ALA A 168 8.34 -8.29 -12.37
N VAL A 169 9.48 -8.95 -12.10
CA VAL A 169 10.30 -9.62 -13.12
C VAL A 169 9.51 -10.73 -13.82
N SER A 170 8.84 -11.59 -13.06
CA SER A 170 8.02 -12.68 -13.60
C SER A 170 6.94 -12.16 -14.53
N ASN A 171 6.18 -11.15 -14.12
CA ASN A 171 5.15 -10.53 -14.95
C ASN A 171 5.73 -9.86 -16.18
N ALA A 172 6.84 -9.13 -16.08
CA ALA A 172 7.49 -8.45 -17.19
C ALA A 172 8.05 -9.44 -18.23
N SER A 173 8.50 -10.62 -17.81
CA SER A 173 9.11 -11.63 -18.68
C SER A 173 8.13 -12.22 -19.69
N THR A 174 6.82 -12.07 -19.49
CA THR A 174 5.80 -12.49 -20.47
C THR A 174 5.92 -11.71 -21.78
N ASN A 175 6.31 -10.43 -21.72
CA ASN A 175 6.61 -9.59 -22.87
C ASN A 175 7.45 -8.36 -22.46
N TRP A 176 8.78 -8.49 -22.52
CA TRP A 176 9.70 -7.43 -22.11
C TRP A 176 9.50 -6.11 -22.86
N LEU A 177 9.11 -6.14 -24.13
CA LEU A 177 8.89 -4.91 -24.90
C LEU A 177 7.77 -4.07 -24.28
N LEU A 178 6.62 -4.70 -23.98
CA LEU A 178 5.50 -4.02 -23.32
C LEU A 178 5.85 -3.55 -21.92
N ALA A 179 6.59 -4.35 -21.15
CA ALA A 179 7.04 -3.97 -19.81
C ALA A 179 7.96 -2.74 -19.84
N LEU A 180 8.90 -2.70 -20.78
CA LEU A 180 9.81 -1.56 -20.97
C LEU A 180 9.09 -0.32 -21.48
N ILE A 181 8.07 -0.45 -22.34
CA ILE A 181 7.22 0.68 -22.75
C ILE A 181 6.51 1.24 -21.53
N ALA A 182 5.87 0.40 -20.71
CA ALA A 182 5.17 0.85 -19.51
C ALA A 182 6.11 1.60 -18.54
N LEU A 183 7.25 1.00 -18.21
CA LEU A 183 8.26 1.60 -17.33
C LEU A 183 8.81 2.91 -17.91
N GLY A 184 9.18 2.91 -19.20
CA GLY A 184 9.73 4.08 -19.89
C GLY A 184 8.76 5.25 -19.91
N VAL A 185 7.48 4.98 -20.20
CA VAL A 185 6.43 6.02 -20.17
C VAL A 185 6.29 6.60 -18.76
N ILE A 186 6.26 5.75 -17.71
CA ILE A 186 6.17 6.25 -16.32
C ILE A 186 7.35 7.15 -16.00
N VAL A 187 8.58 6.75 -16.36
CA VAL A 187 9.79 7.55 -16.12
C VAL A 187 9.71 8.89 -16.86
N ILE A 188 9.32 8.88 -18.15
CA ILE A 188 9.21 10.09 -18.96
C ILE A 188 8.20 11.07 -18.36
N PHE A 189 7.02 10.60 -18.00
CA PHE A 189 6.00 11.49 -17.41
C PHE A 189 6.35 11.95 -16.01
N ASN A 190 7.04 11.15 -15.22
CA ASN A 190 7.49 11.52 -13.89
C ASN A 190 8.56 12.64 -13.94
N ILE A 191 9.53 12.53 -14.85
CA ILE A 191 10.67 13.47 -14.93
C ILE A 191 10.33 14.71 -15.76
N TRP A 192 9.81 14.50 -16.99
CA TRP A 192 9.58 15.58 -17.95
C TRP A 192 8.12 16.00 -18.06
N GLY A 193 7.20 15.29 -17.42
CA GLY A 193 5.78 15.62 -17.41
C GLY A 193 5.52 17.02 -16.80
N LYS A 194 4.49 17.67 -17.31
CA LYS A 194 4.03 18.99 -16.81
C LYS A 194 2.57 18.94 -16.41
N GLY A 195 2.19 19.71 -15.39
CA GLY A 195 0.81 19.79 -14.94
C GLY A 195 0.24 18.44 -14.51
N MET A 196 -0.94 18.09 -15.03
CA MET A 196 -1.65 16.85 -14.74
C MET A 196 -0.82 15.59 -15.05
N PHE A 197 -0.11 15.57 -16.16
CA PHE A 197 0.67 14.40 -16.60
C PHE A 197 1.80 14.02 -15.64
N LYS A 198 2.38 14.98 -14.92
CA LYS A 198 3.38 14.72 -13.89
C LYS A 198 2.76 14.05 -12.64
N ILE A 199 1.46 14.27 -12.42
CA ILE A 199 0.74 13.77 -11.24
C ILE A 199 0.28 12.32 -11.43
N ILE A 200 0.02 11.89 -12.69
CA ILE A 200 -0.55 10.59 -13.02
C ILE A 200 0.39 9.71 -13.89
N PRO A 201 1.69 9.62 -13.60
CA PRO A 201 2.65 8.92 -14.46
C PRO A 201 2.31 7.43 -14.60
N ILE A 202 1.86 6.78 -13.51
CA ILE A 202 1.49 5.36 -13.50
C ILE A 202 0.30 5.12 -14.43
N LEU A 203 -0.75 5.93 -14.33
CA LEU A 203 -1.91 5.82 -15.22
C LEU A 203 -1.51 6.03 -16.68
N MET A 204 -0.63 7.00 -16.98
CA MET A 204 -0.12 7.20 -18.33
C MET A 204 0.69 6.01 -18.84
N GLY A 205 1.50 5.39 -17.95
CA GLY A 205 2.20 4.14 -18.25
C GLY A 205 1.25 3.02 -18.66
N VAL A 206 0.20 2.80 -17.87
CA VAL A 206 -0.82 1.79 -18.18
C VAL A 206 -1.53 2.10 -19.49
N VAL A 207 -2.04 3.31 -19.68
CA VAL A 207 -2.83 3.67 -20.88
C VAL A 207 -2.00 3.57 -22.16
N ILE A 208 -0.80 4.15 -22.18
CA ILE A 208 0.03 4.18 -23.38
C ILE A 208 0.56 2.77 -23.72
N SER A 209 0.95 2.00 -22.70
CA SER A 209 1.39 0.62 -22.95
C SER A 209 0.22 -0.30 -23.35
N TYR A 210 -0.99 -0.04 -22.87
CA TYR A 210 -2.19 -0.75 -23.33
C TYR A 210 -2.50 -0.44 -24.80
N ILE A 211 -2.35 0.82 -25.24
CA ILE A 211 -2.46 1.19 -26.66
C ILE A 211 -1.39 0.45 -27.47
N ALA A 212 -0.15 0.38 -26.98
CA ALA A 212 0.90 -0.39 -27.65
C ALA A 212 0.53 -1.89 -27.72
N ALA A 213 -0.03 -2.47 -26.64
CA ALA A 213 -0.51 -3.85 -26.64
C ALA A 213 -1.62 -4.10 -27.66
N LEU A 214 -2.56 -3.15 -27.82
CA LEU A 214 -3.59 -3.20 -28.87
C LEU A 214 -2.96 -3.24 -30.27
N ILE A 215 -2.01 -2.34 -30.55
CA ILE A 215 -1.31 -2.29 -31.83
C ILE A 215 -0.59 -3.61 -32.11
N MET A 216 0.14 -4.14 -31.13
CA MET A 216 0.86 -5.40 -31.24
C MET A 216 -0.09 -6.59 -31.45
N HIS A 217 -1.22 -6.63 -30.72
CA HIS A 217 -2.24 -7.68 -30.87
C HIS A 217 -2.83 -7.70 -32.27
N PHE A 218 -3.23 -6.54 -32.83
CA PHE A 218 -3.78 -6.45 -34.17
C PHE A 218 -2.74 -6.65 -35.29
N ALA A 219 -1.45 -6.45 -34.96
CA ALA A 219 -0.34 -6.80 -35.86
C ALA A 219 -0.01 -8.31 -35.85
N GLY A 220 -0.74 -9.12 -35.09
CA GLY A 220 -0.54 -10.57 -34.98
C GLY A 220 0.67 -10.99 -34.15
N MET A 221 1.21 -10.10 -33.32
CA MET A 221 2.29 -10.44 -32.39
C MET A 221 1.73 -11.24 -31.17
N THR A 222 2.58 -12.09 -30.64
CA THR A 222 2.26 -12.92 -29.47
C THR A 222 3.19 -12.64 -28.30
N ASN A 223 2.83 -13.11 -27.12
CA ASN A 223 3.69 -13.16 -25.94
C ASN A 223 4.84 -14.18 -26.14
N ALA A 224 5.78 -14.22 -25.21
CA ALA A 224 6.94 -15.13 -25.26
C ALA A 224 6.55 -16.62 -25.29
N ASP A 225 5.40 -16.97 -24.71
CA ASP A 225 4.83 -18.33 -24.67
C ASP A 225 3.93 -18.66 -25.88
N GLY A 226 3.81 -17.74 -26.85
CA GLY A 226 2.94 -17.88 -28.03
C GLY A 226 1.46 -17.54 -27.79
N SER A 227 1.09 -17.15 -26.58
CA SER A 227 -0.29 -16.73 -26.26
C SER A 227 -0.62 -15.34 -26.84
N ALA A 228 -1.92 -15.07 -27.02
CA ALA A 228 -2.38 -13.76 -27.48
C ALA A 228 -2.03 -12.68 -26.46
N ILE A 229 -1.63 -11.50 -26.94
CA ILE A 229 -1.26 -10.36 -26.07
C ILE A 229 -2.46 -9.86 -25.24
N LEU A 230 -3.65 -9.85 -25.85
CA LEU A 230 -4.90 -9.41 -25.22
C LEU A 230 -5.97 -10.49 -25.30
N ASN A 231 -6.71 -10.66 -24.22
CA ASN A 231 -7.88 -11.55 -24.16
C ASN A 231 -9.11 -10.74 -23.74
N PHE A 232 -10.07 -10.61 -24.64
CA PHE A 232 -11.31 -9.85 -24.41
C PHE A 232 -12.50 -10.73 -24.01
N SER A 233 -12.32 -12.02 -23.83
CA SER A 233 -13.42 -12.98 -23.60
C SER A 233 -14.24 -12.65 -22.34
N GLN A 234 -13.62 -12.07 -21.34
CA GLN A 234 -14.28 -11.69 -20.07
C GLN A 234 -14.93 -10.30 -20.10
N ALA A 235 -14.42 -9.37 -20.93
CA ALA A 235 -14.86 -7.98 -20.95
C ALA A 235 -16.26 -7.75 -21.60
N ALA A 236 -16.85 -8.77 -22.21
CA ALA A 236 -18.06 -8.61 -23.03
C ALA A 236 -19.38 -8.75 -22.25
N THR A 237 -19.38 -9.31 -21.04
CA THR A 237 -20.60 -9.82 -20.40
C THR A 237 -21.19 -8.95 -19.30
N ASP A 238 -20.43 -8.04 -18.69
CA ASP A 238 -20.87 -7.32 -17.52
C ASP A 238 -21.70 -6.06 -17.82
N ALA A 239 -22.58 -5.69 -16.88
CA ALA A 239 -23.39 -4.50 -16.96
C ALA A 239 -22.54 -3.22 -16.87
N VAL A 240 -22.98 -2.13 -17.51
CA VAL A 240 -22.27 -0.84 -17.43
C VAL A 240 -22.30 -0.29 -15.99
N VAL A 241 -23.41 -0.46 -15.27
CA VAL A 241 -23.59 -0.06 -13.87
C VAL A 241 -24.06 -1.26 -13.07
N GLY A 242 -23.42 -1.50 -11.93
CA GLY A 242 -23.76 -2.61 -11.04
C GLY A 242 -23.22 -2.40 -9.63
N LEU A 243 -23.70 -3.19 -8.70
CA LEU A 243 -23.16 -3.20 -7.33
C LEU A 243 -21.80 -3.95 -7.33
N PRO A 244 -20.78 -3.46 -6.59
CA PRO A 244 -19.57 -4.22 -6.37
C PRO A 244 -19.91 -5.61 -5.81
N PRO A 245 -19.31 -6.69 -6.31
CA PRO A 245 -19.62 -8.05 -5.89
C PRO A 245 -18.96 -8.38 -4.55
N PHE A 246 -19.48 -7.81 -3.46
CA PHE A 246 -18.98 -8.06 -2.12
C PHE A 246 -19.07 -9.55 -1.73
N GLN A 247 -18.03 -10.01 -1.06
CA GLN A 247 -17.93 -11.37 -0.52
C GLN A 247 -17.48 -11.31 0.94
N LEU A 248 -18.22 -11.97 1.83
CA LEU A 248 -17.82 -12.06 3.23
C LEU A 248 -16.59 -12.96 3.38
N CYS A 249 -15.67 -12.54 4.24
CA CYS A 249 -14.51 -13.34 4.60
C CYS A 249 -14.89 -14.56 5.43
N LYS A 250 -13.97 -15.53 5.54
CA LYS A 250 -14.03 -16.68 6.43
C LYS A 250 -12.85 -16.66 7.38
N PHE A 251 -12.99 -17.23 8.56
CA PHE A 251 -11.95 -17.23 9.58
C PHE A 251 -11.40 -18.64 9.78
N ASP A 252 -10.08 -18.76 9.79
CA ASP A 252 -9.33 -19.92 10.20
C ASP A 252 -8.05 -19.48 10.90
N LEU A 253 -7.67 -20.22 11.94
CA LEU A 253 -6.52 -19.85 12.78
C LEU A 253 -5.21 -19.86 11.98
N THR A 254 -5.02 -20.82 11.08
CA THR A 254 -3.79 -20.92 10.26
C THR A 254 -3.64 -19.71 9.34
N ALA A 255 -4.70 -19.32 8.63
CA ALA A 255 -4.70 -18.14 7.78
C ALA A 255 -4.50 -16.85 8.60
N ILE A 256 -5.10 -16.76 9.79
CA ILE A 256 -4.89 -15.64 10.71
C ILE A 256 -3.41 -15.52 11.13
N LEU A 257 -2.79 -16.65 11.50
CA LEU A 257 -1.39 -16.69 11.93
C LEU A 257 -0.41 -16.35 10.80
N VAL A 258 -0.78 -16.56 9.54
CA VAL A 258 -0.02 -16.10 8.37
C VAL A 258 -0.17 -14.60 8.17
N MET A 259 -1.40 -14.08 8.21
CA MET A 259 -1.71 -12.70 7.82
C MET A 259 -1.50 -11.68 8.94
N ALA A 260 -1.93 -11.99 10.16
CA ALA A 260 -1.94 -11.02 11.25
C ALA A 260 -0.54 -10.47 11.62
N PRO A 261 0.56 -11.26 11.61
CA PRO A 261 1.88 -10.72 11.92
C PRO A 261 2.39 -9.68 10.92
N ILE A 262 1.88 -9.67 9.68
CA ILE A 262 2.24 -8.67 8.65
C ILE A 262 1.80 -7.28 9.10
N ALA A 263 0.75 -7.18 9.93
CA ALA A 263 0.29 -5.92 10.50
C ALA A 263 1.40 -5.13 11.23
N ILE A 264 2.39 -5.81 11.81
CA ILE A 264 3.52 -5.14 12.48
C ILE A 264 4.29 -4.27 11.47
N ALA A 265 4.54 -4.81 10.27
CA ALA A 265 5.24 -4.08 9.22
C ALA A 265 4.39 -2.93 8.65
N THR A 266 3.10 -3.17 8.40
CA THR A 266 2.22 -2.15 7.84
C THR A 266 1.86 -1.04 8.83
N MET A 267 1.81 -1.32 10.13
CA MET A 267 1.74 -0.28 11.17
C MET A 267 2.98 0.61 11.17
N MET A 268 4.16 0.06 10.90
CA MET A 268 5.39 0.86 10.78
C MET A 268 5.41 1.70 9.50
N GLU A 269 4.91 1.16 8.38
CA GLU A 269 4.68 1.90 7.15
C GLU A 269 3.75 3.09 7.41
N HIS A 270 2.60 2.87 8.05
CA HIS A 270 1.65 3.94 8.43
C HIS A 270 2.31 5.04 9.26
N ILE A 271 3.14 4.69 10.25
CA ILE A 271 3.87 5.67 11.07
C ILE A 271 4.83 6.50 10.21
N GLY A 272 5.53 5.85 9.28
CA GLY A 272 6.40 6.51 8.30
C GLY A 272 5.65 7.49 7.41
N ASP A 273 4.51 7.07 6.87
CA ASP A 273 3.67 7.90 6.01
C ASP A 273 3.07 9.10 6.77
N MET A 274 2.62 8.90 8.02
CA MET A 274 2.15 10.01 8.85
C MET A 274 3.25 11.04 9.11
N SER A 275 4.50 10.58 9.27
CA SER A 275 5.66 11.48 9.38
C SER A 275 5.91 12.24 8.07
N ALA A 276 5.88 11.56 6.93
CA ALA A 276 6.09 12.14 5.60
C ALA A 276 5.00 13.17 5.26
N ILE A 277 3.72 12.83 5.50
CA ILE A 277 2.60 13.77 5.29
C ILE A 277 2.72 14.98 6.23
N SER A 278 3.13 14.76 7.49
CA SER A 278 3.34 15.84 8.46
C SER A 278 4.42 16.81 7.96
N ALA A 279 5.53 16.29 7.44
CA ALA A 279 6.61 17.08 6.87
C ALA A 279 6.14 17.88 5.64
N THR A 280 5.45 17.23 4.70
CA THR A 280 4.93 17.85 3.48
C THR A 280 3.94 18.98 3.76
N VAL A 281 3.03 18.75 4.70
CA VAL A 281 1.97 19.72 5.05
C VAL A 281 2.47 20.81 6.02
N GLY A 282 3.56 20.55 6.74
CA GLY A 282 4.04 21.41 7.82
C GLY A 282 3.07 21.43 9.01
N SER A 283 2.55 20.26 9.41
CA SER A 283 1.64 20.09 10.54
C SER A 283 1.91 18.74 11.21
N ASN A 284 2.03 18.70 12.53
CA ASN A 284 2.36 17.46 13.26
C ASN A 284 1.11 16.59 13.47
N PHE A 285 0.82 15.70 12.52
CA PHE A 285 -0.32 14.77 12.60
C PHE A 285 -0.12 13.61 13.58
N ILE A 286 1.11 13.38 14.00
CA ILE A 286 1.43 12.38 15.04
C ILE A 286 0.92 12.86 16.41
N GLU A 287 0.91 14.15 16.63
CA GLU A 287 0.43 14.78 17.86
C GLU A 287 -1.05 15.19 17.77
N ASP A 288 -1.46 15.86 16.69
CA ASP A 288 -2.83 16.31 16.44
C ASP A 288 -3.29 15.95 15.01
N PRO A 289 -4.24 15.06 14.83
CA PRO A 289 -5.21 14.47 15.76
C PRO A 289 -4.67 13.38 16.68
N GLY A 290 -3.41 12.98 16.48
CA GLY A 290 -2.71 11.96 17.24
C GLY A 290 -2.62 10.64 16.51
N LEU A 291 -1.44 10.01 16.57
CA LEU A 291 -1.12 8.76 15.88
C LEU A 291 -2.12 7.62 16.22
N HIS A 292 -2.63 7.58 17.46
CA HIS A 292 -3.64 6.59 17.85
C HIS A 292 -4.93 6.71 17.03
N ARG A 293 -5.32 7.91 16.57
CA ARG A 293 -6.52 8.10 15.76
C ARG A 293 -6.31 7.71 14.31
N THR A 294 -5.15 8.00 13.75
CA THR A 294 -4.83 7.61 12.38
C THR A 294 -4.69 6.10 12.27
N LEU A 295 -4.08 5.44 13.26
CA LEU A 295 -4.02 3.98 13.35
C LEU A 295 -5.42 3.34 13.50
N ILE A 296 -6.32 3.92 14.30
CA ILE A 296 -7.71 3.44 14.38
C ILE A 296 -8.38 3.53 13.00
N GLY A 297 -8.21 4.65 12.31
CA GLY A 297 -8.80 4.85 10.98
C GLY A 297 -8.30 3.86 9.95
N ASP A 298 -6.99 3.63 9.89
CA ASP A 298 -6.35 2.71 8.96
C ASP A 298 -6.71 1.24 9.29
N GLY A 299 -6.64 0.85 10.56
CA GLY A 299 -7.00 -0.49 11.02
C GLY A 299 -8.47 -0.83 10.76
N LEU A 300 -9.39 0.09 11.05
CA LEU A 300 -10.82 -0.11 10.75
C LEU A 300 -11.08 -0.18 9.25
N ALA A 301 -10.43 0.68 8.45
CA ALA A 301 -10.53 0.64 6.99
C ALA A 301 -10.05 -0.70 6.44
N THR A 302 -8.92 -1.20 6.93
CA THR A 302 -8.35 -2.51 6.57
C THR A 302 -9.29 -3.66 6.97
N SER A 303 -9.77 -3.67 8.22
CA SER A 303 -10.68 -4.74 8.70
C SER A 303 -11.99 -4.76 7.94
N LEU A 304 -12.61 -3.61 7.70
CA LEU A 304 -13.87 -3.53 6.94
C LEU A 304 -13.68 -3.89 5.47
N SER A 305 -12.60 -3.45 4.83
CA SER A 305 -12.28 -3.85 3.47
C SER A 305 -12.22 -5.37 3.35
N ALA A 306 -11.42 -6.01 4.16
CA ALA A 306 -11.23 -7.45 4.12
C ALA A 306 -12.49 -8.25 4.53
N LEU A 307 -13.30 -7.71 5.46
CA LEU A 307 -14.57 -8.33 5.85
C LEU A 307 -15.52 -8.48 4.65
N PHE A 308 -15.51 -7.52 3.73
CA PHE A 308 -16.36 -7.50 2.54
C PHE A 308 -15.64 -7.97 1.25
N GLY A 309 -14.49 -8.65 1.39
CA GLY A 309 -13.77 -9.27 0.27
C GLY A 309 -12.91 -8.29 -0.51
N GLY A 310 -12.50 -7.18 0.10
CA GLY A 310 -11.46 -6.30 -0.42
C GLY A 310 -10.07 -6.62 0.16
N PRO A 311 -8.99 -6.06 -0.40
CA PRO A 311 -7.64 -6.17 0.16
C PRO A 311 -7.49 -5.29 1.41
N ALA A 312 -6.38 -5.48 2.14
CA ALA A 312 -6.00 -4.54 3.20
C ALA A 312 -5.83 -3.12 2.63
N ASN A 313 -6.16 -2.12 3.42
CA ASN A 313 -5.87 -0.72 3.10
C ASN A 313 -4.54 -0.27 3.72
N THR A 314 -3.94 0.77 3.16
CA THR A 314 -2.78 1.49 3.71
C THR A 314 -2.77 2.92 3.19
N THR A 315 -2.04 3.81 3.85
CA THR A 315 -1.86 5.19 3.37
C THR A 315 -0.98 5.23 2.12
N TYR A 316 -1.32 6.13 1.17
CA TYR A 316 -0.64 6.21 -0.13
C TYR A 316 0.31 7.41 -0.22
N GLY A 317 1.60 7.10 -0.41
CA GLY A 317 2.65 8.09 -0.65
C GLY A 317 2.48 8.85 -1.98
N GLU A 318 1.88 8.22 -3.00
CA GLU A 318 1.56 8.85 -4.29
C GLU A 318 0.68 10.09 -4.11
N ASN A 319 -0.31 10.01 -3.22
CA ASN A 319 -1.19 11.12 -2.91
C ASN A 319 -0.46 12.23 -2.14
N THR A 320 0.54 11.89 -1.34
CA THR A 320 1.43 12.86 -0.69
C THR A 320 2.24 13.64 -1.73
N GLY A 321 2.71 12.98 -2.79
CA GLY A 321 3.34 13.65 -3.93
C GLY A 321 2.42 14.65 -4.64
N VAL A 322 1.13 14.33 -4.76
CA VAL A 322 0.14 15.28 -5.32
C VAL A 322 -0.07 16.49 -4.40
N LEU A 323 -0.09 16.29 -3.08
CA LEU A 323 -0.14 17.40 -2.11
C LEU A 323 1.05 18.34 -2.30
N GLU A 324 2.26 17.77 -2.42
CA GLU A 324 3.49 18.54 -2.60
C GLU A 324 3.48 19.37 -3.89
N LEU A 325 3.00 18.78 -4.99
CA LEU A 325 2.94 19.45 -6.31
C LEU A 325 1.83 20.50 -6.37
N SER A 326 0.65 20.20 -5.85
CA SER A 326 -0.51 21.10 -5.89
C SER A 326 -0.44 22.21 -4.84
N LYS A 327 0.31 21.99 -3.75
CA LYS A 327 0.35 22.82 -2.54
C LYS A 327 -1.03 23.09 -1.93
N VAL A 328 -1.99 22.21 -2.17
CA VAL A 328 -3.34 22.26 -1.61
C VAL A 328 -3.48 21.15 -0.56
N TYR A 329 -3.40 21.55 0.70
CA TYR A 329 -3.31 20.63 1.86
C TYR A 329 -4.66 20.45 2.57
N ASP A 330 -5.76 20.80 1.93
CA ASP A 330 -7.09 20.64 2.51
C ASP A 330 -7.59 19.18 2.39
N PRO A 331 -7.88 18.49 3.50
CA PRO A 331 -8.43 17.14 3.47
C PRO A 331 -9.75 16.97 2.69
N ARG A 332 -10.47 18.05 2.38
CA ARG A 332 -11.69 18.01 1.55
C ARG A 332 -11.41 17.51 0.14
N VAL A 333 -10.27 17.86 -0.42
CA VAL A 333 -9.88 17.42 -1.77
C VAL A 333 -9.68 15.90 -1.79
N ILE A 334 -9.07 15.35 -0.76
CA ILE A 334 -8.89 13.89 -0.61
C ILE A 334 -10.24 13.19 -0.43
N ARG A 335 -11.17 13.77 0.33
CA ARG A 335 -12.52 13.20 0.46
C ARG A 335 -13.29 13.21 -0.87
N LEU A 336 -13.11 14.24 -1.70
CA LEU A 336 -13.67 14.24 -3.05
C LEU A 336 -13.09 13.12 -3.90
N ALA A 337 -11.78 12.89 -3.84
CA ALA A 337 -11.14 11.75 -4.50
C ALA A 337 -11.71 10.41 -4.01
N ALA A 338 -11.94 10.28 -2.70
CA ALA A 338 -12.55 9.09 -2.10
C ALA A 338 -13.98 8.85 -2.61
N VAL A 339 -14.80 9.92 -2.70
CA VAL A 339 -16.14 9.85 -3.29
C VAL A 339 -16.08 9.42 -4.75
N PHE A 340 -15.14 9.96 -5.54
CA PHE A 340 -14.95 9.54 -6.94
C PHE A 340 -14.58 8.07 -7.05
N ALA A 341 -13.70 7.56 -6.17
CA ALA A 341 -13.35 6.14 -6.15
C ALA A 341 -14.58 5.26 -5.83
N VAL A 342 -15.41 5.66 -4.85
CA VAL A 342 -16.69 4.98 -4.56
C VAL A 342 -17.62 5.02 -5.76
N ILE A 343 -17.79 6.17 -6.42
CA ILE A 343 -18.64 6.26 -7.61
C ILE A 343 -18.11 5.34 -8.72
N LEU A 344 -16.79 5.35 -8.96
CA LEU A 344 -16.18 4.55 -10.00
C LEU A 344 -16.34 3.03 -9.75
N SER A 345 -16.43 2.62 -8.50
CA SER A 345 -16.63 1.21 -8.13
C SER A 345 -17.95 0.59 -8.63
N PHE A 346 -18.94 1.43 -8.93
CA PHE A 346 -20.25 1.00 -9.48
C PHE A 346 -20.25 0.83 -11.01
N PHE A 347 -19.08 0.88 -11.65
CA PHE A 347 -18.93 0.67 -13.09
C PHE A 347 -18.13 -0.61 -13.39
N PRO A 348 -18.75 -1.81 -13.34
CA PRO A 348 -18.06 -3.09 -13.58
C PRO A 348 -17.30 -3.13 -14.90
N LYS A 349 -17.83 -2.54 -15.97
CA LYS A 349 -17.11 -2.47 -17.27
C LYS A 349 -15.73 -1.84 -17.22
N ILE A 350 -15.49 -0.91 -16.29
CA ILE A 350 -14.16 -0.34 -16.09
C ILE A 350 -13.24 -1.38 -15.43
N ALA A 351 -13.79 -2.12 -14.45
CA ALA A 351 -13.05 -3.22 -13.82
C ALA A 351 -12.69 -4.33 -14.83
N ASP A 352 -13.63 -4.68 -15.73
CA ASP A 352 -13.38 -5.68 -16.78
C ASP A 352 -12.30 -5.21 -17.75
N LEU A 353 -12.35 -3.94 -18.19
CA LEU A 353 -11.30 -3.38 -19.06
C LEU A 353 -9.92 -3.45 -18.38
N ILE A 354 -9.86 -3.19 -17.08
CA ILE A 354 -8.63 -3.28 -16.30
C ILE A 354 -8.16 -4.74 -16.20
N SER A 355 -9.06 -5.71 -16.08
CA SER A 355 -8.72 -7.13 -16.03
C SER A 355 -8.13 -7.67 -17.35
N THR A 356 -8.31 -6.96 -18.47
CA THR A 356 -7.67 -7.31 -19.74
C THR A 356 -6.20 -6.86 -19.85
N LEU A 357 -5.66 -6.16 -18.82
CA LEU A 357 -4.26 -5.70 -18.83
C LEU A 357 -3.30 -6.89 -18.93
N PRO A 358 -2.40 -6.90 -19.93
CA PRO A 358 -1.35 -7.91 -20.03
C PRO A 358 -0.44 -7.93 -18.81
N SER A 359 -0.06 -9.12 -18.35
CA SER A 359 0.87 -9.28 -17.21
C SER A 359 2.17 -8.51 -17.40
N ALA A 360 2.65 -8.39 -18.63
CA ALA A 360 3.84 -7.59 -18.96
C ALA A 360 3.71 -6.12 -18.58
N ILE A 361 2.54 -5.51 -18.83
CA ILE A 361 2.27 -4.11 -18.42
C ILE A 361 2.26 -4.01 -16.91
N ILE A 362 1.59 -4.96 -16.23
CA ILE A 362 1.57 -5.05 -14.76
C ILE A 362 3.00 -5.15 -14.22
N GLY A 363 3.86 -5.99 -14.83
CA GLY A 363 5.27 -6.11 -14.48
C GLY A 363 6.03 -4.80 -14.61
N GLY A 364 5.92 -4.12 -15.76
CA GLY A 364 6.58 -2.84 -16.02
C GLY A 364 6.17 -1.73 -15.02
N VAL A 365 4.89 -1.65 -14.70
CA VAL A 365 4.36 -0.72 -13.68
C VAL A 365 4.85 -1.09 -12.28
N SER A 366 4.88 -2.38 -11.96
CA SER A 366 5.31 -2.89 -10.64
C SER A 366 6.78 -2.61 -10.37
N PHE A 367 7.66 -2.63 -11.38
CA PHE A 367 9.05 -2.20 -11.20
C PHE A 367 9.15 -0.80 -10.59
N MET A 368 8.36 0.13 -11.11
CA MET A 368 8.37 1.50 -10.60
C MET A 368 7.74 1.59 -9.21
N LEU A 369 6.58 0.95 -9.00
CA LEU A 369 5.88 1.00 -7.71
C LEU A 369 6.69 0.39 -6.58
N TYR A 370 7.21 -0.83 -6.76
CA TYR A 370 8.00 -1.51 -5.72
C TYR A 370 9.31 -0.79 -5.45
N GLY A 371 9.94 -0.26 -6.51
CA GLY A 371 11.12 0.58 -6.39
C GLY A 371 10.83 1.87 -5.60
N MET A 372 9.70 2.53 -5.85
CA MET A 372 9.30 3.73 -5.11
C MET A 372 9.01 3.44 -3.62
N ILE A 373 8.32 2.33 -3.31
CA ILE A 373 8.09 1.92 -1.91
C ILE A 373 9.44 1.74 -1.19
N SER A 374 10.37 1.02 -1.82
CA SER A 374 11.72 0.83 -1.24
C SER A 374 12.48 2.14 -1.09
N ALA A 375 12.37 3.05 -2.07
CA ALA A 375 13.00 4.37 -2.01
C ALA A 375 12.44 5.24 -0.87
N ILE A 376 11.13 5.13 -0.55
CA ILE A 376 10.52 5.77 0.62
C ILE A 376 11.15 5.24 1.91
N GLY A 377 11.42 3.93 1.99
CA GLY A 377 12.14 3.35 3.14
C GLY A 377 13.56 3.89 3.28
N VAL A 378 14.30 4.03 2.17
CA VAL A 378 15.64 4.66 2.16
C VAL A 378 15.53 6.12 2.59
N ARG A 379 14.57 6.86 2.04
CA ARG A 379 14.30 8.25 2.43
C ARG A 379 14.03 8.38 3.93
N ASN A 380 13.24 7.46 4.50
CA ASN A 380 12.97 7.43 5.95
C ASN A 380 14.27 7.31 6.77
N VAL A 381 15.20 6.43 6.36
CA VAL A 381 16.52 6.29 7.02
C VAL A 381 17.34 7.58 6.92
N VAL A 382 17.39 8.18 5.72
CA VAL A 382 18.22 9.37 5.44
C VAL A 382 17.68 10.63 6.13
N GLU A 383 16.38 10.90 5.99
CA GLU A 383 15.74 12.10 6.56
C GLU A 383 15.73 12.09 8.09
N ASN A 384 15.74 10.89 8.69
CA ASN A 384 15.84 10.75 10.15
C ASN A 384 17.28 10.67 10.66
N HIS A 385 18.27 10.90 9.78
CA HIS A 385 19.69 10.86 10.13
C HIS A 385 20.09 9.60 10.91
N VAL A 386 19.58 8.44 10.47
CA VAL A 386 19.93 7.16 11.10
C VAL A 386 21.42 6.90 10.89
N ASP A 387 22.18 6.93 11.98
CA ASP A 387 23.63 6.70 11.96
C ASP A 387 23.91 5.20 11.86
N LEU A 388 24.19 4.73 10.65
CA LEU A 388 24.55 3.32 10.37
C LEU A 388 26.02 3.02 10.68
N THR A 389 26.83 3.99 11.09
CA THR A 389 28.19 3.72 11.61
C THR A 389 28.14 3.11 13.01
N LYS A 390 27.04 3.30 13.73
CA LYS A 390 26.79 2.66 15.01
C LYS A 390 26.45 1.19 14.80
N SER A 391 27.24 0.30 15.38
CA SER A 391 27.05 -1.17 15.24
C SER A 391 25.62 -1.63 15.57
N ARG A 392 24.98 -1.00 16.56
CA ARG A 392 23.59 -1.29 16.92
C ARG A 392 22.61 -1.09 15.75
N ASN A 393 22.62 0.09 15.15
CA ASN A 393 21.72 0.43 14.06
C ASN A 393 22.03 -0.40 12.80
N LEU A 394 23.33 -0.62 12.53
CA LEU A 394 23.79 -1.46 11.44
C LEU A 394 23.29 -2.90 11.58
N ILE A 395 23.41 -3.51 12.77
CA ILE A 395 22.97 -4.88 13.04
C ILE A 395 21.45 -4.99 12.88
N ILE A 396 20.69 -4.04 13.42
CA ILE A 396 19.21 -4.03 13.30
C ILE A 396 18.83 -3.98 11.82
N ALA A 397 19.36 -3.03 11.06
CA ALA A 397 19.06 -2.90 9.64
C ALA A 397 19.48 -4.13 8.83
N ALA A 398 20.68 -4.67 9.08
CA ALA A 398 21.19 -5.85 8.39
C ALA A 398 20.30 -7.08 8.61
N VAL A 399 19.90 -7.34 9.85
CA VAL A 399 19.03 -8.49 10.17
C VAL A 399 17.65 -8.32 9.54
N ILE A 400 17.03 -7.11 9.61
CA ILE A 400 15.75 -6.84 8.97
C ILE A 400 15.83 -7.12 7.46
N LEU A 401 16.85 -6.58 6.78
CA LEU A 401 17.00 -6.73 5.33
C LEU A 401 17.21 -8.20 4.93
N VAL A 402 18.06 -8.91 5.66
CA VAL A 402 18.33 -10.34 5.37
C VAL A 402 17.09 -11.18 5.67
N CYS A 403 16.39 -10.94 6.77
CA CYS A 403 15.16 -11.66 7.07
C CYS A 403 14.06 -11.36 6.04
N GLY A 404 13.86 -10.09 5.68
CA GLY A 404 12.80 -9.69 4.77
C GLY A 404 12.98 -10.15 3.32
N LEU A 405 14.21 -10.39 2.89
CA LEU A 405 14.53 -10.83 1.54
C LEU A 405 14.91 -12.31 1.46
N GLY A 406 15.53 -12.85 2.52
CA GLY A 406 16.06 -14.20 2.53
C GLY A 406 15.01 -15.28 2.75
N PHE A 407 13.99 -15.03 3.56
CA PHE A 407 12.90 -15.98 3.82
C PHE A 407 11.77 -15.90 2.77
N SER A 408 12.12 -15.95 1.48
CA SER A 408 11.13 -15.82 0.38
C SER A 408 9.98 -16.82 0.44
N GLY A 409 10.21 -18.03 0.98
CA GLY A 409 9.18 -19.05 1.24
C GLY A 409 8.52 -18.96 2.63
N GLY A 410 8.89 -17.96 3.45
CA GLY A 410 8.49 -17.89 4.85
C GLY A 410 9.25 -18.87 5.74
N LEU A 411 8.93 -18.86 7.04
CA LEU A 411 9.43 -19.82 8.04
C LEU A 411 8.25 -20.63 8.57
N THR A 412 8.23 -21.91 8.28
CA THR A 412 7.17 -22.81 8.74
C THR A 412 7.64 -23.61 9.94
N PHE A 413 6.81 -23.68 10.98
CA PHE A 413 7.00 -24.48 12.17
C PHE A 413 5.68 -25.05 12.64
N THR A 414 5.72 -26.19 13.34
CA THR A 414 4.50 -26.88 13.80
C THR A 414 4.38 -26.77 15.32
N ILE A 415 3.24 -26.27 15.79
CA ILE A 415 2.88 -26.20 17.21
C ILE A 415 1.55 -26.92 17.41
N GLY A 416 1.53 -27.93 18.29
CA GLY A 416 0.30 -28.65 18.62
C GLY A 416 -0.40 -29.31 17.42
N GLY A 417 0.37 -29.72 16.39
CA GLY A 417 -0.18 -30.31 15.17
C GLY A 417 -0.66 -29.31 14.11
N THR A 418 -0.59 -28.00 14.39
CA THR A 418 -0.91 -26.95 13.43
C THR A 418 0.36 -26.38 12.82
N SER A 419 0.43 -26.36 11.49
CA SER A 419 1.56 -25.76 10.74
C SER A 419 1.34 -24.24 10.66
N ILE A 420 2.31 -23.47 11.13
CA ILE A 420 2.29 -22.01 11.14
C ILE A 420 3.40 -21.52 10.23
N THR A 421 3.06 -20.69 9.24
CA THR A 421 4.04 -20.09 8.34
C THR A 421 4.08 -18.58 8.56
N LEU A 422 5.21 -18.08 9.04
CA LEU A 422 5.48 -16.63 9.10
C LEU A 422 6.07 -16.17 7.78
N THR A 423 5.49 -15.12 7.21
CA THR A 423 6.04 -14.48 5.99
C THR A 423 7.37 -13.80 6.27
N ALA A 424 8.22 -13.63 5.26
CA ALA A 424 9.50 -12.95 5.37
C ALA A 424 9.36 -11.57 6.03
N LEU A 425 8.33 -10.81 5.65
CA LEU A 425 8.07 -9.46 6.17
C LEU A 425 7.68 -9.49 7.66
N ALA A 426 6.88 -10.47 8.07
CA ALA A 426 6.54 -10.66 9.49
C ALA A 426 7.78 -11.01 10.32
N ILE A 427 8.64 -11.90 9.81
CA ILE A 427 9.91 -12.27 10.46
C ILE A 427 10.81 -11.04 10.60
N ALA A 428 10.98 -10.26 9.53
CA ALA A 428 11.80 -9.05 9.52
C ALA A 428 11.31 -8.02 10.55
N ALA A 429 9.99 -7.80 10.60
CA ALA A 429 9.38 -6.86 11.54
C ALA A 429 9.56 -7.31 12.99
N ILE A 430 9.27 -8.58 13.31
CA ILE A 430 9.45 -9.14 14.65
C ILE A 430 10.93 -9.07 15.07
N ALA A 431 11.85 -9.53 14.20
CA ALA A 431 13.28 -9.50 14.47
C ALA A 431 13.80 -8.08 14.72
N GLY A 432 13.37 -7.10 13.90
CA GLY A 432 13.77 -5.71 14.04
C GLY A 432 13.32 -5.11 15.38
N VAL A 433 12.04 -5.32 15.76
CA VAL A 433 11.50 -4.84 17.04
C VAL A 433 12.20 -5.50 18.22
N LEU A 434 12.41 -6.82 18.18
CA LEU A 434 13.08 -7.57 19.25
C LEU A 434 14.54 -7.12 19.42
N LEU A 435 15.30 -7.00 18.32
CA LEU A 435 16.68 -6.52 18.39
C LEU A 435 16.75 -5.09 18.93
N ASN A 436 15.84 -4.21 18.47
CA ASN A 436 15.78 -2.85 18.97
C ASN A 436 15.42 -2.80 20.47
N ALA A 437 14.63 -3.74 20.98
CA ALA A 437 14.30 -3.85 22.39
C ALA A 437 15.45 -4.34 23.26
N ILE A 438 16.22 -5.35 22.76
CA ILE A 438 17.25 -6.06 23.52
C ILE A 438 18.58 -5.30 23.47
N LEU A 439 19.00 -4.79 22.29
CA LEU A 439 20.32 -4.18 22.12
C LEU A 439 20.44 -2.87 22.93
N PRO A 440 21.58 -2.63 23.61
CA PRO A 440 21.85 -1.41 24.35
C PRO A 440 22.05 -0.20 23.43
N GLY A 441 22.10 1.01 23.97
CA GLY A 441 22.41 2.23 23.22
C GLY A 441 21.21 2.77 22.42
N LYS A 442 20.07 3.01 23.09
CA LYS A 442 18.87 3.58 22.48
C LYS A 442 19.05 5.07 22.22
N ASP A 443 19.51 5.42 21.03
CA ASP A 443 19.87 6.79 20.64
C ASP A 443 18.68 7.62 20.12
N TYR A 444 17.60 6.96 19.66
CA TYR A 444 16.44 7.65 19.12
C TYR A 444 15.48 8.07 20.23
N GLU A 445 15.29 9.36 20.37
CA GLU A 445 14.22 9.94 21.17
C GLU A 445 13.33 10.81 20.26
N PHE A 446 12.07 10.41 20.12
CA PHE A 446 11.10 11.15 19.32
C PHE A 446 10.99 12.60 19.81
N GLY A 447 11.20 13.55 18.91
CA GLY A 447 11.10 14.99 19.21
C GLY A 447 12.32 15.60 19.92
N LYS A 448 13.46 14.90 20.00
CA LYS A 448 14.70 15.43 20.57
C LYS A 448 15.87 15.57 19.59
N ASP A 449 15.70 15.24 18.32
CA ASP A 449 16.70 15.49 17.30
C ASP A 449 16.36 16.75 16.49
N PRO A 450 16.97 17.91 16.84
CA PRO A 450 16.64 19.17 16.20
C PRO A 450 17.00 19.22 14.70
N GLN A 451 17.95 18.37 14.25
CA GLN A 451 18.34 18.33 12.84
C GLN A 451 17.40 17.46 12.02
N ALA A 452 17.02 16.30 12.54
CA ALA A 452 16.04 15.44 11.92
C ALA A 452 14.67 16.12 11.82
N ASP A 453 14.27 16.82 12.88
CA ASP A 453 12.99 17.52 12.94
C ASP A 453 12.94 18.76 12.05
N LYS A 454 14.04 19.51 11.91
CA LYS A 454 14.16 20.64 10.96
C LYS A 454 14.05 20.20 9.51
N ASN A 455 14.68 19.08 9.14
CA ASN A 455 14.62 18.56 7.78
C ASN A 455 13.24 17.96 7.42
N ARG A 456 12.44 17.63 8.42
CA ARG A 456 11.04 17.21 8.24
C ARG A 456 10.05 18.37 8.11
N GLY A 457 10.51 19.60 8.18
CA GLY A 457 9.62 20.75 8.29
C GLY A 457 8.84 20.79 9.63
N LEU A 458 9.19 19.91 10.56
CA LEU A 458 8.71 19.88 11.93
C LEU A 458 9.58 20.87 12.71
N ASP A 459 9.26 22.16 12.61
CA ASP A 459 9.87 23.15 13.49
C ASP A 459 9.28 22.96 14.91
N MET A 460 10.05 22.30 15.77
CA MET A 460 9.66 22.01 17.18
C MET A 460 9.47 23.28 18.01
N ASN A 461 9.81 24.45 17.52
CA ASN A 461 9.52 25.73 18.16
C ASN A 461 8.01 26.04 18.25
N PHE A 462 7.14 25.20 17.66
CA PHE A 462 5.68 25.28 17.93
C PHE A 462 5.29 24.90 19.37
N MET A 463 6.19 24.27 20.14
CA MET A 463 5.89 23.86 21.51
C MET A 463 6.26 24.90 22.57
N ASP A 464 7.16 25.85 22.26
CA ASP A 464 7.63 26.84 23.23
C ASP A 464 6.82 28.15 23.24
N ASN A 465 5.81 28.28 22.39
CA ASN A 465 4.94 29.47 22.32
C ASN A 465 3.48 29.17 22.71
N LYS A 466 3.30 28.50 23.87
CA LYS A 466 2.02 28.51 24.59
C LYS A 466 2.24 28.64 26.07
#